data_ee4da664dd031bd012bd8428572ca817
#
_entry.id   ee4da664dd031bd012bd8428572ca817
#
_cell.length_a   1.000
_cell.length_b   1.000
_cell.length_c   1.000
_cell.angle_alpha   90.00
_cell.angle_beta   90.00
_cell.angle_gamma   90.00
#
_symmetry.space_group_name_H-M   'P 1'
#
loop_
_entity.id
_entity.type
_entity.pdbx_description
1 polymer ?
#
loop_
_entity_poly.entity_id
_entity_poly.type
_entity_poly.pdbx_seq_one_letter_code
_entity_poly.pdbx_strand_id
1 'polypeptide(L)'
;MIPVLDGLEVCKRLRASQETRDLPIIMLTAKSEETDQVVGYNVGADDYVTKPFSVKVLMERIKSLLRRDQLRQTAEGEEVITRQGVTIDRVKYRATLNGEPIDLTPSEFRLLETLIRQPGRAFDRTELVDSALGSDAMVLERTIDVHIRSLRKKFGDHADLIETVRGVGYRFRDSVTEA
;
A
#
# COMPACT_ATOMS: atom_id res chain seq x y z
N MET A 1 -3.91 6.52 25.70
CA MET A 1 -3.32 5.19 26.00
C MET A 1 -4.46 4.21 26.12
N ILE A 2 -4.51 3.18 25.30
CA ILE A 2 -5.53 2.12 25.40
C ILE A 2 -5.05 1.18 26.51
N PRO A 3 -5.86 0.90 27.54
CA PRO A 3 -5.34 0.35 28.81
C PRO A 3 -4.84 -1.10 28.75
N VAL A 4 -5.03 -1.84 27.67
CA VAL A 4 -4.65 -3.28 27.57
C VAL A 4 -3.84 -3.60 26.31
N LEU A 5 -4.04 -2.87 25.22
CA LEU A 5 -3.35 -3.07 23.95
C LEU A 5 -2.90 -1.74 23.35
N ASP A 6 -1.66 -1.71 22.88
CA ASP A 6 -1.13 -0.62 22.07
C ASP A 6 -1.85 -0.60 20.69
N GLY A 7 -2.07 0.60 20.12
CA GLY A 7 -2.71 0.76 18.82
C GLY A 7 -1.96 0.06 17.69
N LEU A 8 -0.64 -0.04 17.74
CA LEU A 8 0.17 -0.80 16.79
C LEU A 8 -0.12 -2.30 16.88
N GLU A 9 -0.27 -2.82 18.10
CA GLU A 9 -0.61 -4.22 18.32
C GLU A 9 -2.05 -4.53 17.83
N VAL A 10 -2.98 -3.60 18.05
CA VAL A 10 -4.35 -3.72 17.48
C VAL A 10 -4.29 -3.78 15.96
N CYS A 11 -3.55 -2.89 15.31
CA CYS A 11 -3.38 -2.88 13.86
C CYS A 11 -2.81 -4.22 13.36
N LYS A 12 -1.76 -4.74 13.98
CA LYS A 12 -1.17 -6.05 13.66
C LYS A 12 -2.20 -7.17 13.72
N ARG A 13 -2.99 -7.23 14.80
CA ARG A 13 -4.02 -8.26 14.98
C ARG A 13 -5.12 -8.17 13.92
N LEU A 14 -5.57 -6.95 13.59
CA LEU A 14 -6.53 -6.74 12.51
C LEU A 14 -5.98 -7.23 11.16
N ARG A 15 -4.70 -6.99 10.87
CA ARG A 15 -4.04 -7.46 9.63
C ARG A 15 -3.79 -8.95 9.61
N ALA A 16 -3.61 -9.59 10.77
CA ALA A 16 -3.40 -11.04 10.88
C ALA A 16 -4.70 -11.86 10.72
N SER A 17 -5.87 -11.27 10.94
CA SER A 17 -7.15 -11.96 10.82
C SER A 17 -7.69 -11.87 9.39
N GLN A 18 -8.12 -13.00 8.82
CA GLN A 18 -8.73 -13.05 7.48
C GLN A 18 -10.01 -12.22 7.37
N GLU A 19 -10.75 -12.05 8.46
CA GLU A 19 -12.01 -11.30 8.48
C GLU A 19 -11.81 -9.77 8.46
N THR A 20 -10.67 -9.29 8.96
CA THR A 20 -10.44 -7.86 9.19
C THR A 20 -9.21 -7.29 8.47
N ARG A 21 -8.40 -8.13 7.83
CA ARG A 21 -7.15 -7.68 7.19
C ARG A 21 -7.35 -6.65 6.07
N ASP A 22 -8.51 -6.67 5.41
CA ASP A 22 -8.82 -5.79 4.27
C ASP A 22 -9.53 -4.49 4.71
N LEU A 23 -9.82 -4.32 6.01
CA LEU A 23 -10.43 -3.10 6.53
C LEU A 23 -9.47 -1.90 6.39
N PRO A 24 -9.93 -0.73 5.91
CA PRO A 24 -9.14 0.49 5.95
C PRO A 24 -8.83 0.90 7.39
N ILE A 25 -7.56 1.18 7.69
CA ILE A 25 -7.11 1.55 9.06
C ILE A 25 -6.44 2.91 9.02
N ILE A 26 -6.98 3.85 9.81
CA ILE A 26 -6.33 5.14 10.11
C ILE A 26 -5.80 5.10 11.55
N MET A 27 -4.52 5.33 11.72
CA MET A 27 -3.90 5.44 13.03
C MET A 27 -4.00 6.88 13.55
N LEU A 28 -4.59 7.07 14.74
CA LEU A 28 -4.64 8.37 15.43
C LEU A 28 -3.64 8.38 16.59
N THR A 29 -2.60 9.19 16.51
CA THR A 29 -1.50 9.16 17.48
C THR A 29 -1.11 10.54 18.01
N ALA A 30 -0.56 10.57 19.24
CA ALA A 30 0.13 11.75 19.76
C ALA A 30 1.59 11.85 19.30
N LYS A 31 2.12 10.79 18.67
CA LYS A 31 3.50 10.72 18.21
C LYS A 31 3.61 11.35 16.82
N SER A 32 4.40 12.40 16.73
CA SER A 32 4.60 13.20 15.51
C SER A 32 5.93 12.90 14.81
N GLU A 33 6.80 12.07 15.41
CA GLU A 33 8.09 11.74 14.81
C GLU A 33 7.92 10.85 13.57
N GLU A 34 8.68 11.14 12.51
CA GLU A 34 8.67 10.36 11.27
C GLU A 34 8.94 8.87 11.51
N THR A 35 9.78 8.54 12.48
CA THR A 35 10.09 7.15 12.88
C THR A 35 8.86 6.40 13.37
N ASP A 36 7.98 7.05 14.13
CA ASP A 36 6.75 6.46 14.66
C ASP A 36 5.70 6.23 13.55
N GLN A 37 5.63 7.13 12.57
CA GLN A 37 4.78 6.97 11.39
C GLN A 37 5.26 5.78 10.52
N VAL A 38 6.56 5.67 10.29
CA VAL A 38 7.16 4.53 9.56
C VAL A 38 6.81 3.21 10.25
N VAL A 39 6.85 3.15 11.60
CA VAL A 39 6.45 1.96 12.35
C VAL A 39 4.95 1.67 12.15
N GLY A 40 4.09 2.69 12.16
CA GLY A 40 2.64 2.55 11.92
C GLY A 40 2.34 1.95 10.54
N TYR A 41 3.01 2.43 9.50
CA TYR A 41 2.85 1.89 8.14
C TYR A 41 3.43 0.47 8.00
N ASN A 42 4.52 0.15 8.67
CA ASN A 42 5.08 -1.22 8.69
C ASN A 42 4.13 -2.25 9.29
N VAL A 43 3.22 -1.85 10.18
CA VAL A 43 2.20 -2.74 10.75
C VAL A 43 0.91 -2.78 9.91
N GLY A 44 0.88 -2.06 8.77
CA GLY A 44 -0.18 -2.15 7.79
C GLY A 44 -1.30 -1.13 7.93
N ALA A 45 -1.09 0.00 8.59
CA ALA A 45 -2.03 1.12 8.54
C ALA A 45 -2.09 1.73 7.13
N ASP A 46 -3.25 2.22 6.72
CA ASP A 46 -3.48 2.87 5.41
C ASP A 46 -3.24 4.37 5.47
N ASP A 47 -3.43 4.98 6.65
CA ASP A 47 -3.16 6.40 6.87
C ASP A 47 -2.84 6.67 8.34
N TYR A 48 -2.26 7.85 8.59
CA TYR A 48 -1.74 8.25 9.89
C TYR A 48 -2.09 9.71 10.20
N VAL A 49 -2.72 9.97 11.33
CA VAL A 49 -3.12 11.32 11.74
C VAL A 49 -2.57 11.64 13.12
N THR A 50 -1.76 12.70 13.19
CA THR A 50 -1.17 13.16 14.45
C THR A 50 -2.13 14.04 15.26
N LYS A 51 -2.16 13.86 16.56
CA LYS A 51 -2.86 14.74 17.52
C LYS A 51 -2.00 15.96 17.84
N PRO A 52 -2.59 17.18 17.93
CA PRO A 52 -4.01 17.50 17.75
C PRO A 52 -4.39 17.55 16.27
N PHE A 53 -5.57 17.05 15.91
CA PHE A 53 -6.09 17.07 14.54
C PHE A 53 -7.43 17.81 14.43
N SER A 54 -7.71 18.35 13.25
CA SER A 54 -9.02 18.87 12.91
C SER A 54 -9.97 17.74 12.53
N VAL A 55 -11.18 17.73 13.08
CA VAL A 55 -12.24 16.78 12.70
C VAL A 55 -12.50 16.84 11.19
N LYS A 56 -12.45 18.04 10.59
CA LYS A 56 -12.63 18.24 9.15
C LYS A 56 -11.56 17.45 8.36
N VAL A 57 -10.29 17.55 8.76
CA VAL A 57 -9.18 16.82 8.11
C VAL A 57 -9.37 15.32 8.26
N LEU A 58 -9.73 14.83 9.45
CA LEU A 58 -9.99 13.40 9.66
C LEU A 58 -11.14 12.90 8.77
N MET A 59 -12.24 13.64 8.69
CA MET A 59 -13.37 13.28 7.84
C MET A 59 -13.02 13.23 6.35
N GLU A 60 -12.20 14.14 5.85
CA GLU A 60 -11.74 14.10 4.45
C GLU A 60 -10.86 12.87 4.19
N ARG A 61 -9.99 12.50 5.13
CA ARG A 61 -9.17 11.27 5.03
C ARG A 61 -10.03 10.01 5.02
N ILE A 62 -11.04 9.92 5.90
CA ILE A 62 -12.00 8.80 5.91
C ILE A 62 -12.71 8.71 4.56
N LYS A 63 -13.27 9.82 4.07
CA LYS A 63 -13.95 9.87 2.76
C LYS A 63 -13.03 9.44 1.63
N SER A 64 -11.77 9.90 1.63
CA SER A 64 -10.77 9.54 0.64
C SER A 64 -10.51 8.04 0.63
N LEU A 65 -10.31 7.41 1.78
CA LEU A 65 -10.13 5.96 1.88
C LEU A 65 -11.34 5.19 1.36
N LEU A 66 -12.54 5.55 1.78
CA LEU A 66 -13.78 4.87 1.37
C LEU A 66 -14.08 5.07 -0.12
N ARG A 67 -13.85 6.28 -0.68
CA ARG A 67 -14.05 6.57 -2.11
C ARG A 67 -13.12 5.71 -2.99
N ARG A 68 -11.91 5.45 -2.55
CA ARG A 68 -10.95 4.59 -3.28
C ARG A 68 -11.47 3.20 -3.49
N ASP A 69 -12.08 2.60 -2.46
CA ASP A 69 -12.67 1.28 -2.57
C ASP A 69 -13.86 1.26 -3.55
N GLN A 70 -14.67 2.32 -3.58
CA GLN A 70 -15.80 2.46 -4.52
C GLN A 70 -15.33 2.65 -5.97
N LEU A 71 -14.36 3.53 -6.23
CA LEU A 71 -13.82 3.78 -7.57
C LEU A 71 -13.16 2.55 -8.17
N ARG A 72 -12.66 1.64 -7.35
CA ARG A 72 -12.08 0.36 -7.80
C ARG A 72 -13.12 -0.60 -8.34
N GLN A 73 -14.32 -0.60 -7.77
CA GLN A 73 -15.42 -1.45 -8.23
C GLN A 73 -15.97 -1.01 -9.58
N THR A 74 -15.76 0.26 -9.96
CA THR A 74 -16.28 0.86 -11.20
C THR A 74 -15.22 1.12 -12.27
N ALA A 75 -13.92 0.95 -11.95
CA ALA A 75 -12.86 1.22 -12.91
C ALA A 75 -12.82 0.16 -14.03
N GLU A 76 -13.00 0.59 -15.28
CA GLU A 76 -12.75 -0.23 -16.48
C GLU A 76 -11.27 -0.65 -16.52
N GLY A 77 -11.03 -1.93 -16.76
CA GLY A 77 -9.68 -2.49 -16.89
C GLY A 77 -9.66 -4.00 -16.63
N GLU A 78 -8.54 -4.63 -16.92
CA GLU A 78 -8.36 -6.06 -16.64
C GLU A 78 -8.58 -6.35 -15.15
N GLU A 79 -9.53 -7.23 -14.86
CA GLU A 79 -9.83 -7.67 -13.48
C GLU A 79 -8.68 -8.50 -12.90
N VAL A 80 -8.00 -9.24 -13.76
CA VAL A 80 -6.84 -10.07 -13.43
C VAL A 80 -5.65 -9.67 -14.29
N ILE A 81 -4.57 -9.27 -13.66
CA ILE A 81 -3.32 -8.87 -14.31
C ILE A 81 -2.24 -9.86 -13.93
N THR A 82 -1.58 -10.44 -14.92
CA THR A 82 -0.42 -11.34 -14.68
C THR A 82 0.81 -10.81 -15.41
N ARG A 83 1.89 -10.59 -14.68
CA ARG A 83 3.20 -10.20 -15.24
C ARG A 83 4.33 -10.88 -14.45
N GLN A 84 5.22 -11.54 -15.16
CA GLN A 84 6.43 -12.17 -14.59
C GLN A 84 6.15 -13.04 -13.34
N GLY A 85 5.08 -13.85 -13.39
CA GLY A 85 4.69 -14.72 -12.28
C GLY A 85 3.87 -14.05 -11.19
N VAL A 86 3.79 -12.70 -11.17
CA VAL A 86 2.92 -11.97 -10.24
C VAL A 86 1.53 -11.85 -10.86
N THR A 87 0.52 -12.31 -10.14
CA THR A 87 -0.89 -12.14 -10.53
C THR A 87 -1.62 -11.31 -9.49
N ILE A 88 -2.39 -10.33 -9.95
CA ILE A 88 -3.31 -9.52 -9.15
C ILE A 88 -4.73 -9.77 -9.64
N ASP A 89 -5.61 -10.22 -8.75
CA ASP A 89 -7.05 -10.32 -8.97
C ASP A 89 -7.73 -9.21 -8.17
N ARG A 90 -8.24 -8.20 -8.89
CA ARG A 90 -8.88 -7.03 -8.30
C ARG A 90 -10.22 -7.35 -7.67
N VAL A 91 -10.97 -8.27 -8.28
CA VAL A 91 -12.32 -8.64 -7.82
C VAL A 91 -12.22 -9.40 -6.50
N LYS A 92 -11.31 -10.37 -6.44
CA LYS A 92 -11.08 -11.17 -5.23
C LYS A 92 -10.14 -10.52 -4.22
N TYR A 93 -9.55 -9.37 -4.58
CA TYR A 93 -8.54 -8.68 -3.76
C TYR A 93 -7.39 -9.61 -3.35
N ARG A 94 -6.87 -10.37 -4.30
CA ARG A 94 -5.83 -11.37 -4.08
C ARG A 94 -4.62 -11.12 -4.98
N ALA A 95 -3.45 -11.42 -4.42
CA ALA A 95 -2.21 -11.45 -5.17
C ALA A 95 -1.54 -12.82 -5.01
N THR A 96 -0.88 -13.28 -6.08
CA THR A 96 -0.05 -14.49 -6.05
C THR A 96 1.28 -14.21 -6.72
N LEU A 97 2.31 -14.96 -6.31
CA LEU A 97 3.61 -15.00 -6.95
C LEU A 97 3.90 -16.46 -7.33
N ASN A 98 4.06 -16.72 -8.63
CA ASN A 98 4.21 -18.07 -9.18
C ASN A 98 3.11 -19.06 -8.74
N GLY A 99 1.88 -18.54 -8.55
CA GLY A 99 0.73 -19.31 -8.10
C GLY A 99 0.56 -19.38 -6.58
N GLU A 100 1.58 -19.04 -5.79
CA GLU A 100 1.51 -19.01 -4.34
C GLU A 100 0.91 -17.70 -3.82
N PRO A 101 -0.04 -17.73 -2.89
CA PRO A 101 -0.66 -16.53 -2.34
C PRO A 101 0.34 -15.62 -1.64
N ILE A 102 0.26 -14.31 -1.89
CA ILE A 102 0.99 -13.28 -1.14
C ILE A 102 0.00 -12.51 -0.27
N ASP A 103 0.28 -12.45 1.02
CA ASP A 103 -0.54 -11.70 1.96
C ASP A 103 -0.13 -10.21 1.96
N LEU A 104 -0.93 -9.38 1.28
CA LEU A 104 -0.69 -7.95 1.12
C LEU A 104 -1.68 -7.15 1.96
N THR A 105 -1.20 -6.05 2.56
CA THR A 105 -2.09 -5.03 3.12
C THR A 105 -2.81 -4.27 1.98
N PRO A 106 -3.93 -3.59 2.25
CA PRO A 106 -4.61 -2.81 1.21
C PRO A 106 -3.72 -1.80 0.50
N SER A 107 -2.83 -1.10 1.21
CA SER A 107 -1.90 -0.14 0.62
C SER A 107 -0.83 -0.80 -0.25
N GLU A 108 -0.28 -1.94 0.18
CA GLU A 108 0.67 -2.73 -0.60
C GLU A 108 0.03 -3.30 -1.87
N PHE A 109 -1.20 -3.78 -1.76
CA PHE A 109 -1.95 -4.30 -2.91
C PHE A 109 -2.15 -3.20 -3.96
N ARG A 110 -2.60 -2.00 -3.55
CA ARG A 110 -2.78 -0.85 -4.43
C ARG A 110 -1.48 -0.41 -5.09
N LEU A 111 -0.40 -0.35 -4.29
CA LEU A 111 0.92 0.04 -4.80
C LEU A 111 1.43 -0.95 -5.84
N LEU A 112 1.31 -2.25 -5.55
CA LEU A 112 1.68 -3.31 -6.50
C LEU A 112 0.81 -3.25 -7.75
N GLU A 113 -0.49 -3.06 -7.63
CA GLU A 113 -1.40 -2.91 -8.75
C GLU A 113 -1.01 -1.73 -9.65
N THR A 114 -0.68 -0.57 -9.07
CA THR A 114 -0.24 0.61 -9.82
C THR A 114 1.02 0.31 -10.64
N LEU A 115 1.99 -0.33 -10.02
CA LEU A 115 3.26 -0.66 -10.66
C LEU A 115 3.12 -1.72 -11.77
N ILE A 116 2.37 -2.80 -11.51
CA ILE A 116 2.26 -3.94 -12.45
C ILE A 116 1.38 -3.64 -13.67
N ARG A 117 0.51 -2.62 -13.59
CA ARG A 117 -0.31 -2.19 -14.74
C ARG A 117 0.52 -1.58 -15.86
N GLN A 118 1.66 -0.99 -15.54
CA GLN A 118 2.53 -0.32 -16.50
C GLN A 118 3.99 -0.76 -16.28
N PRO A 119 4.34 -2.01 -16.64
CA PRO A 119 5.71 -2.51 -16.50
C PRO A 119 6.69 -1.60 -17.24
N GLY A 120 7.88 -1.42 -16.69
CA GLY A 120 8.92 -0.57 -17.26
C GLY A 120 8.73 0.93 -17.01
N ARG A 121 7.49 1.40 -16.72
CA ARG A 121 7.27 2.80 -16.36
C ARG A 121 7.84 3.10 -14.97
N ALA A 122 8.69 4.13 -14.90
CA ALA A 122 9.13 4.70 -13.63
C ALA A 122 8.05 5.65 -13.10
N PHE A 123 7.65 5.43 -11.86
CA PHE A 123 6.76 6.31 -11.10
C PHE A 123 7.57 7.05 -10.07
N ASP A 124 7.35 8.34 -9.92
CA ASP A 124 7.90 9.07 -8.79
C ASP A 124 7.10 8.77 -7.49
N ARG A 125 7.66 9.20 -6.35
CA ARG A 125 7.02 8.92 -5.05
C ARG A 125 5.68 9.59 -4.88
N THR A 126 5.54 10.81 -5.40
CA THR A 126 4.30 11.58 -5.34
C THR A 126 3.20 10.91 -6.17
N GLU A 127 3.52 10.49 -7.40
CA GLU A 127 2.60 9.71 -8.24
C GLU A 127 2.14 8.42 -7.55
N LEU A 128 3.06 7.73 -6.85
CA LEU A 128 2.73 6.49 -6.12
C LEU A 128 1.87 6.78 -4.89
N VAL A 129 2.10 7.88 -4.18
CA VAL A 129 1.22 8.34 -3.10
C VAL A 129 -0.18 8.58 -3.66
N ASP A 130 -0.30 9.37 -4.71
CA ASP A 130 -1.58 9.74 -5.32
C ASP A 130 -2.34 8.52 -5.84
N SER A 131 -1.66 7.62 -6.53
CA SER A 131 -2.26 6.44 -7.16
C SER A 131 -2.64 5.35 -6.17
N ALA A 132 -1.78 5.07 -5.19
CA ALA A 132 -1.95 3.97 -4.25
C ALA A 132 -2.56 4.41 -2.91
N LEU A 133 -2.23 5.62 -2.44
CA LEU A 133 -2.66 6.16 -1.14
C LEU A 133 -3.61 7.35 -1.27
N GLY A 134 -3.65 8.02 -2.43
CA GLY A 134 -4.54 9.10 -2.85
C GLY A 134 -4.00 10.49 -2.57
N SER A 135 -4.32 11.42 -3.49
CA SER A 135 -3.86 12.81 -3.53
C SER A 135 -4.19 13.66 -2.29
N ASP A 136 -5.23 13.29 -1.53
CA ASP A 136 -5.60 14.00 -0.30
C ASP A 136 -4.82 13.52 0.93
N ALA A 137 -3.97 12.52 0.78
CA ALA A 137 -3.14 12.04 1.86
C ALA A 137 -1.94 12.98 2.01
N MET A 138 -1.87 13.74 3.11
CA MET A 138 -0.60 14.33 3.59
C MET A 138 0.34 13.19 4.04
N VAL A 139 0.51 12.20 3.18
CA VAL A 139 1.38 11.06 3.42
C VAL A 139 2.76 11.48 2.97
N LEU A 140 3.73 11.35 3.86
CA LEU A 140 5.13 11.61 3.52
C LEU A 140 5.54 10.64 2.39
N GLU A 141 6.22 11.15 1.36
CA GLU A 141 6.77 10.35 0.26
C GLU A 141 7.57 9.13 0.73
N ARG A 142 8.19 9.23 1.91
CA ARG A 142 8.89 8.11 2.58
C ARG A 142 8.01 6.92 2.93
N THR A 143 6.69 7.11 3.01
CA THR A 143 5.75 6.00 3.24
C THR A 143 5.80 4.99 2.11
N ILE A 144 5.99 5.46 0.87
CA ILE A 144 6.17 4.59 -0.29
C ILE A 144 7.40 3.69 -0.11
N ASP A 145 8.51 4.23 0.37
CA ASP A 145 9.74 3.45 0.60
C ASP A 145 9.52 2.31 1.61
N VAL A 146 8.66 2.54 2.62
CA VAL A 146 8.27 1.53 3.62
C VAL A 146 7.44 0.42 2.96
N HIS A 147 6.42 0.78 2.19
CA HIS A 147 5.58 -0.20 1.49
C HIS A 147 6.37 -0.99 0.44
N ILE A 148 7.26 -0.34 -0.31
CA ILE A 148 8.16 -1.01 -1.26
C ILE A 148 9.08 -2.01 -0.54
N ARG A 149 9.66 -1.62 0.59
CA ARG A 149 10.49 -2.54 1.40
C ARG A 149 9.68 -3.75 1.86
N SER A 150 8.47 -3.53 2.33
CA SER A 150 7.57 -4.61 2.76
C SER A 150 7.19 -5.54 1.61
N LEU A 151 6.83 -5.00 0.45
CA LEU A 151 6.54 -5.76 -0.76
C LEU A 151 7.74 -6.61 -1.18
N ARG A 152 8.94 -6.03 -1.25
CA ARG A 152 10.17 -6.77 -1.58
C ARG A 152 10.44 -7.90 -0.61
N LYS A 153 10.21 -7.68 0.69
CA LYS A 153 10.34 -8.74 1.70
C LYS A 153 9.38 -9.90 1.45
N LYS A 154 8.12 -9.60 1.05
CA LYS A 154 7.11 -10.61 0.73
C LYS A 154 7.39 -11.33 -0.59
N PHE A 155 8.07 -10.69 -1.51
CA PHE A 155 8.52 -11.28 -2.78
C PHE A 155 9.73 -12.20 -2.64
N GLY A 156 10.48 -12.10 -1.52
CA GLY A 156 11.66 -12.95 -1.26
C GLY A 156 12.69 -12.85 -2.37
N ASP A 157 13.02 -13.97 -3.00
CA ASP A 157 14.01 -14.06 -4.08
C ASP A 157 13.62 -13.30 -5.35
N HIS A 158 12.33 -12.91 -5.47
CA HIS A 158 11.80 -12.11 -6.59
C HIS A 158 11.68 -10.61 -6.26
N ALA A 159 12.34 -10.13 -5.20
CA ALA A 159 12.30 -8.73 -4.77
C ALA A 159 12.77 -7.75 -5.87
N ASP A 160 13.58 -8.21 -6.79
CA ASP A 160 14.12 -7.49 -7.94
C ASP A 160 13.07 -7.18 -9.03
N LEU A 161 11.86 -7.78 -8.97
CA LEU A 161 10.75 -7.40 -9.82
C LEU A 161 10.27 -5.95 -9.55
N ILE A 162 10.55 -5.42 -8.37
CA ILE A 162 10.29 -4.01 -8.04
C ILE A 162 11.64 -3.30 -8.01
N GLU A 163 11.93 -2.55 -9.06
CA GLU A 163 13.20 -1.85 -9.23
C GLU A 163 13.18 -0.45 -8.65
N THR A 164 14.33 0.00 -8.14
CA THR A 164 14.55 1.41 -7.77
C THR A 164 15.16 2.15 -8.95
N VAL A 165 14.50 3.19 -9.42
CA VAL A 165 15.02 4.11 -10.43
C VAL A 165 15.64 5.30 -9.67
N ARG A 166 16.97 5.33 -9.63
CA ARG A 166 17.72 6.36 -8.87
C ARG A 166 17.33 7.77 -9.30
N GLY A 167 17.06 8.63 -8.32
CA GLY A 167 16.65 10.02 -8.56
C GLY A 167 15.20 10.18 -9.02
N VAL A 168 14.45 9.10 -9.25
CA VAL A 168 13.04 9.13 -9.67
C VAL A 168 12.16 8.46 -8.63
N GLY A 169 12.19 7.14 -8.52
CA GLY A 169 11.29 6.40 -7.65
C GLY A 169 11.36 4.89 -7.92
N TYR A 170 10.23 4.29 -8.33
CA TYR A 170 10.11 2.85 -8.48
C TYR A 170 9.39 2.45 -9.76
N ARG A 171 9.68 1.24 -10.25
CA ARG A 171 8.94 0.61 -11.35
C ARG A 171 8.81 -0.88 -11.12
N PHE A 172 7.81 -1.49 -11.74
CA PHE A 172 7.79 -2.93 -11.96
C PHE A 172 8.69 -3.25 -13.16
N ARG A 173 9.54 -4.27 -13.02
CA ARG A 173 10.44 -4.68 -14.09
C ARG A 173 9.65 -4.98 -15.36
N ASP A 174 10.12 -4.51 -16.49
CA ASP A 174 9.60 -4.92 -17.79
C ASP A 174 10.18 -6.30 -18.16
N SER A 175 9.37 -7.11 -18.83
CA SER A 175 9.88 -8.30 -19.51
C SER A 175 10.60 -7.84 -20.79
N VAL A 176 11.82 -7.33 -20.64
CA VAL A 176 12.66 -7.13 -21.82
C VAL A 176 12.98 -8.51 -22.35
N THR A 177 12.40 -8.86 -23.46
CA THR A 177 12.92 -9.94 -24.29
C THR A 177 14.34 -9.49 -24.69
N GLU A 178 15.36 -10.10 -24.06
CA GLU A 178 16.71 -9.97 -24.58
C GLU A 178 16.68 -10.47 -26.03
N ALA A 179 16.87 -9.54 -26.94
CA ALA A 179 17.03 -9.80 -28.36
C ALA A 179 18.49 -10.16 -28.66
#